data_d8f03c0a4bcce532ebe4f68e7a1f71c0
#
_entry.id   d8f03c0a4bcce532ebe4f68e7a1f71c0
#
_cell.length_a   1.000
_cell.length_b   1.000
_cell.length_c   1.000
_cell.angle_alpha   90.00
_cell.angle_beta   90.00
_cell.angle_gamma   90.00
#
_symmetry.space_group_name_H-M   'P 1'
#
loop_
_entity.id
_entity.type
_entity.pdbx_description
1 polymer ?
#
loop_
_entity_poly.entity_id
_entity_poly.type
_entity_poly.pdbx_seq_one_letter_code
_entity_poly.pdbx_strand_id
1 'polypeptide(L)'
;MRPTKNARPRESTPGILWLHGGGHLHGMHPKILLPHARLLVEKYGAVVVAPEYRTAFEKPFPADLEDCYAALLFLKVHADELGINDAQIMVGGESAGGGLTVATCLLARDIGEVNIAFQMPLYPMLDDRETASSRDNHAPVWNTRTNRFAWKYYLRGLGGVTPPSYAAPAREANYAG
;
A
#
# COMPACT_ATOMS: atom_id res chain seq x y z
N MET A 1 0.91 9.27 12.51
CA MET A 1 1.04 10.75 12.59
C MET A 1 -0.33 11.36 12.81
N ARG A 2 -0.44 12.37 13.68
CA ARG A 2 -1.69 13.09 13.96
C ARG A 2 -1.47 14.60 13.79
N PRO A 3 -2.50 15.38 13.43
CA PRO A 3 -2.39 16.82 13.39
C PRO A 3 -2.22 17.41 14.79
N THR A 4 -1.24 18.28 14.96
CA THR A 4 -1.04 19.08 16.20
C THR A 4 -1.69 20.45 16.12
N LYS A 5 -1.85 20.93 14.88
CA LYS A 5 -2.56 22.18 14.54
C LYS A 5 -3.61 21.78 13.50
N ASN A 6 -4.78 22.40 13.51
CA ASN A 6 -5.91 22.10 12.62
C ASN A 6 -6.56 20.71 12.85
N ALA A 7 -6.58 20.23 14.09
CA ALA A 7 -7.38 19.06 14.44
C ALA A 7 -8.84 19.31 14.05
N ARG A 8 -9.44 18.35 13.34
CA ARG A 8 -10.85 18.40 12.93
C ARG A 8 -11.72 17.61 13.91
N PRO A 9 -13.02 17.85 13.94
CA PRO A 9 -13.94 16.94 14.60
C PRO A 9 -13.81 15.53 14.04
N ARG A 10 -14.00 14.52 14.88
CA ARG A 10 -13.85 13.10 14.50
C ARG A 10 -14.63 12.76 13.22
N GLU A 11 -15.85 13.24 13.12
CA GLU A 11 -16.78 12.96 12.00
C GLU A 11 -16.23 13.42 10.64
N SER A 12 -15.28 14.34 10.63
CA SER A 12 -14.64 14.88 9.43
C SER A 12 -13.14 14.57 9.33
N THR A 13 -12.60 13.75 10.23
CA THR A 13 -11.18 13.39 10.26
C THR A 13 -10.95 12.07 9.54
N PRO A 14 -10.34 12.06 8.34
CA PRO A 14 -10.05 10.81 7.64
C PRO A 14 -8.89 10.05 8.29
N GLY A 15 -9.02 8.72 8.33
CA GLY A 15 -7.92 7.80 8.64
C GLY A 15 -7.24 7.35 7.37
N ILE A 16 -5.92 7.43 7.29
CA ILE A 16 -5.16 7.07 6.10
C ILE A 16 -4.12 6.01 6.44
N LEU A 17 -4.18 4.88 5.73
CA LEU A 17 -3.09 3.92 5.65
C LEU A 17 -2.19 4.34 4.48
N TRP A 18 -0.90 4.65 4.76
CA TRP A 18 0.05 5.03 3.72
C TRP A 18 1.17 4.01 3.59
N LEU A 19 1.30 3.40 2.42
CA LEU A 19 2.22 2.31 2.15
C LEU A 19 3.41 2.79 1.32
N HIS A 20 4.62 2.52 1.81
CA HIS A 20 5.84 2.97 1.16
C HIS A 20 6.21 2.15 -0.08
N GLY A 21 7.02 2.72 -0.97
CA GLY A 21 7.64 2.03 -2.07
C GLY A 21 8.86 1.20 -1.64
N GLY A 22 9.65 0.77 -2.63
CA GLY A 22 10.87 -0.01 -2.39
C GLY A 22 10.93 -1.31 -3.18
N GLY A 23 10.04 -1.48 -4.18
CA GLY A 23 10.02 -2.65 -5.06
C GLY A 23 9.73 -3.96 -4.33
N HIS A 24 9.04 -3.94 -3.21
CA HIS A 24 8.86 -5.05 -2.26
C HIS A 24 10.16 -5.56 -1.62
N LEU A 25 11.32 -5.03 -2.00
CA LEU A 25 12.63 -5.56 -1.58
C LEU A 25 13.15 -4.92 -0.30
N HIS A 26 12.95 -3.63 -0.14
CA HIS A 26 13.47 -2.87 0.99
C HIS A 26 12.47 -1.80 1.43
N GLY A 27 12.52 -1.47 2.71
CA GLY A 27 11.79 -0.34 3.29
C GLY A 27 12.34 1.00 2.81
N MET A 28 11.60 2.04 3.04
CA MET A 28 12.05 3.41 2.82
C MET A 28 12.33 4.09 4.15
N HIS A 29 13.44 4.81 4.20
CA HIS A 29 13.75 5.59 5.40
C HIS A 29 12.59 6.55 5.73
N PRO A 30 12.18 6.69 7.01
CA PRO A 30 11.04 7.52 7.41
C PRO A 30 11.06 8.95 6.85
N LYS A 31 12.24 9.55 6.67
CA LYS A 31 12.38 10.88 6.07
C LYS A 31 11.93 10.96 4.61
N ILE A 32 11.93 9.85 3.89
CA ILE A 32 11.46 9.77 2.49
C ILE A 32 9.95 9.52 2.45
N LEU A 33 9.43 8.73 3.40
CA LEU A 33 8.00 8.44 3.56
C LEU A 33 7.19 9.63 4.04
N LEU A 34 7.80 10.45 4.91
CA LEU A 34 7.13 11.51 5.63
C LEU A 34 6.56 12.66 4.78
N PRO A 35 7.11 13.06 3.61
CA PRO A 35 6.59 14.22 2.90
C PRO A 35 5.13 14.10 2.50
N HIS A 36 4.70 12.97 1.91
CA HIS A 36 3.29 12.76 1.53
C HIS A 36 2.39 12.58 2.74
N ALA A 37 2.78 11.72 3.68
CA ALA A 37 2.05 11.53 4.92
C ALA A 37 1.92 12.84 5.71
N ARG A 38 3.00 13.62 5.80
CA ARG A 38 3.00 14.92 6.45
C ARG A 38 2.09 15.93 5.76
N LEU A 39 2.12 15.99 4.42
CA LEU A 39 1.22 16.83 3.64
C LEU A 39 -0.24 16.50 3.92
N LEU A 40 -0.60 15.22 3.97
CA LEU A 40 -1.96 14.75 4.27
C LEU A 40 -2.40 15.18 5.68
N VAL A 41 -1.51 15.07 6.67
CA VAL A 41 -1.78 15.52 8.03
C VAL A 41 -1.91 17.05 8.12
N GLU A 42 -0.95 17.80 7.57
CA GLU A 42 -0.88 19.26 7.73
C GLU A 42 -1.98 19.97 6.92
N LYS A 43 -2.23 19.53 5.69
CA LYS A 43 -3.16 20.18 4.78
C LYS A 43 -4.62 19.75 5.00
N TYR A 44 -4.82 18.45 5.27
CA TYR A 44 -6.16 17.86 5.31
C TYR A 44 -6.61 17.45 6.70
N GLY A 45 -5.76 17.60 7.72
CA GLY A 45 -6.09 17.22 9.09
C GLY A 45 -6.27 15.71 9.29
N ALA A 46 -5.73 14.90 8.39
CA ALA A 46 -5.83 13.45 8.45
C ALA A 46 -5.01 12.85 9.58
N VAL A 47 -5.39 11.66 10.03
CA VAL A 47 -4.54 10.79 10.84
C VAL A 47 -3.93 9.74 9.93
N VAL A 48 -2.60 9.65 9.89
CA VAL A 48 -1.88 8.73 9.00
C VAL A 48 -1.17 7.65 9.80
N VAL A 49 -1.42 6.40 9.44
CA VAL A 49 -0.67 5.21 9.84
C VAL A 49 0.18 4.78 8.65
N ALA A 50 1.48 4.65 8.85
CA ALA A 50 2.43 4.18 7.83
C ALA A 50 3.22 3.02 8.45
N PRO A 51 2.84 1.77 8.17
CA PRO A 51 3.53 0.61 8.72
C PRO A 51 4.90 0.41 8.05
N GLU A 52 5.85 -0.09 8.82
CA GLU A 52 7.05 -0.72 8.31
C GLU A 52 6.71 -2.19 8.06
N TYR A 53 6.17 -2.51 6.89
CA TYR A 53 5.78 -3.88 6.56
C TYR A 53 7.02 -4.73 6.20
N ARG A 54 6.96 -6.03 6.46
CA ARG A 54 8.04 -6.97 6.12
C ARG A 54 8.31 -6.95 4.62
N THR A 55 9.57 -6.76 4.28
CA THR A 55 10.00 -6.74 2.87
C THR A 55 10.30 -8.15 2.37
N ALA A 56 10.39 -8.31 1.05
CA ALA A 56 10.66 -9.62 0.47
C ALA A 56 12.05 -10.17 0.85
N PHE A 57 13.01 -9.34 1.28
CA PHE A 57 14.28 -9.84 1.82
C PHE A 57 14.07 -10.54 3.16
N GLU A 58 13.12 -10.12 3.97
CA GLU A 58 12.76 -10.76 5.23
C GLU A 58 11.85 -11.95 4.98
N LYS A 59 10.74 -11.74 4.27
CA LYS A 59 9.77 -12.78 3.94
C LYS A 59 9.04 -12.43 2.63
N PRO A 60 8.96 -13.37 1.66
CA PRO A 60 8.26 -13.10 0.39
C PRO A 60 6.75 -12.95 0.59
N PHE A 61 6.03 -12.60 -0.50
CA PHE A 61 4.57 -12.67 -0.51
C PHE A 61 4.06 -13.94 0.22
N PRO A 62 3.03 -13.82 1.09
CA PRO A 62 2.12 -12.68 1.30
C PRO A 62 2.46 -11.78 2.51
N ALA A 63 3.68 -11.83 3.06
CA ALA A 63 3.97 -11.23 4.37
C ALA A 63 3.75 -9.71 4.43
N ASP A 64 4.12 -8.99 3.38
CA ASP A 64 3.90 -7.55 3.27
C ASP A 64 2.40 -7.20 3.22
N LEU A 65 1.62 -7.97 2.48
CA LEU A 65 0.16 -7.78 2.43
C LEU A 65 -0.51 -8.07 3.77
N GLU A 66 -0.08 -9.14 4.47
CA GLU A 66 -0.56 -9.47 5.81
C GLU A 66 -0.33 -8.30 6.78
N ASP A 67 0.86 -7.72 6.76
CA ASP A 67 1.22 -6.59 7.62
C ASP A 67 0.43 -5.32 7.25
N CYS A 68 0.24 -5.05 5.95
CA CYS A 68 -0.58 -3.94 5.47
C CYS A 68 -2.04 -4.09 5.88
N TYR A 69 -2.60 -5.29 5.76
CA TYR A 69 -3.97 -5.56 6.16
C TYR A 69 -4.15 -5.47 7.69
N ALA A 70 -3.19 -5.96 8.48
CA ALA A 70 -3.20 -5.79 9.92
C ALA A 70 -3.17 -4.30 10.33
N ALA A 71 -2.41 -3.47 9.63
CA ALA A 71 -2.39 -2.02 9.84
C ALA A 71 -3.70 -1.34 9.44
N LEU A 72 -4.40 -1.85 8.42
CA LEU A 72 -5.74 -1.40 8.04
C LEU A 72 -6.76 -1.72 9.13
N LEU A 73 -6.75 -2.95 9.65
CA LEU A 73 -7.59 -3.36 10.77
C LEU A 73 -7.30 -2.53 12.03
N PHE A 74 -6.03 -2.22 12.30
CA PHE A 74 -5.66 -1.33 13.39
C PHE A 74 -6.34 0.04 13.27
N LEU A 75 -6.36 0.65 12.09
CA LEU A 75 -7.07 1.92 11.85
C LEU A 75 -8.56 1.79 12.16
N LYS A 76 -9.19 0.71 11.73
CA LYS A 76 -10.62 0.45 11.94
C LYS A 76 -10.93 0.26 13.42
N VAL A 77 -10.20 -0.65 14.09
CA VAL A 77 -10.47 -1.03 15.50
C VAL A 77 -10.19 0.13 16.45
N HIS A 78 -9.17 0.93 16.19
CA HIS A 78 -8.78 2.05 17.05
C HIS A 78 -9.29 3.41 16.53
N ALA A 79 -10.34 3.43 15.71
CA ALA A 79 -10.87 4.65 15.11
C ALA A 79 -11.23 5.72 16.17
N ASP A 80 -11.84 5.29 17.27
CA ASP A 80 -12.22 6.18 18.40
C ASP A 80 -11.00 6.79 19.07
N GLU A 81 -10.01 5.99 19.43
CA GLU A 81 -8.77 6.43 20.07
C GLU A 81 -7.94 7.34 19.16
N LEU A 82 -7.98 7.06 17.86
CA LEU A 82 -7.29 7.83 16.83
C LEU A 82 -8.04 9.14 16.51
N GLY A 83 -9.31 9.24 16.88
CA GLY A 83 -10.16 10.38 16.58
C GLY A 83 -10.47 10.50 15.09
N ILE A 84 -10.62 9.37 14.40
CA ILE A 84 -10.95 9.32 12.98
C ILE A 84 -12.39 8.84 12.74
N ASN A 85 -12.94 9.22 11.61
CA ASN A 85 -14.18 8.66 11.09
C ASN A 85 -13.84 7.34 10.35
N ASP A 86 -14.30 6.22 10.87
CA ASP A 86 -14.07 4.90 10.27
C ASP A 86 -14.82 4.67 8.95
N ALA A 87 -15.79 5.51 8.62
CA ALA A 87 -16.38 5.56 7.29
C ALA A 87 -15.55 6.36 6.25
N GLN A 88 -14.46 6.99 6.68
CA GLN A 88 -13.55 7.77 5.84
C GLN A 88 -12.11 7.21 5.89
N ILE A 89 -11.98 5.89 5.85
CA ILE A 89 -10.68 5.25 5.74
C ILE A 89 -10.22 5.28 4.28
N MET A 90 -9.01 5.75 4.10
CA MET A 90 -8.32 5.79 2.81
C MET A 90 -7.07 4.90 2.86
N VAL A 91 -6.77 4.21 1.76
CA VAL A 91 -5.50 3.52 1.56
C VAL A 91 -4.76 4.18 0.41
N GLY A 92 -3.49 4.48 0.61
CA GLY A 92 -2.64 5.05 -0.42
C GLY A 92 -1.20 4.57 -0.29
N GLY A 93 -0.44 4.72 -1.38
CA GLY A 93 0.95 4.30 -1.39
C GLY A 93 1.64 4.51 -2.71
N GLU A 94 2.94 4.28 -2.74
CA GLU A 94 3.82 4.61 -3.86
C GLU A 94 4.52 3.37 -4.40
N SER A 95 4.63 3.23 -5.70
CA SER A 95 5.39 2.16 -6.35
C SER A 95 4.93 0.77 -5.88
N ALA A 96 5.77 -0.03 -5.22
CA ALA A 96 5.37 -1.28 -4.57
C ALA A 96 4.26 -1.05 -3.54
N GLY A 97 4.33 0.02 -2.73
CA GLY A 97 3.26 0.42 -1.81
C GLY A 97 1.98 0.81 -2.53
N GLY A 98 2.06 1.35 -3.74
CA GLY A 98 0.91 1.55 -4.63
C GLY A 98 0.29 0.22 -5.07
N GLY A 99 1.09 -0.78 -5.37
CA GLY A 99 0.64 -2.15 -5.64
C GLY A 99 -0.04 -2.77 -4.41
N LEU A 100 0.58 -2.64 -3.25
CA LEU A 100 0.00 -3.08 -1.97
C LEU A 100 -1.28 -2.32 -1.61
N THR A 101 -1.41 -1.04 -2.00
CA THR A 101 -2.66 -0.29 -1.86
C THR A 101 -3.81 -1.02 -2.55
N VAL A 102 -3.64 -1.37 -3.83
CA VAL A 102 -4.67 -2.09 -4.59
C VAL A 102 -4.90 -3.48 -4.01
N ALA A 103 -3.83 -4.21 -3.70
CA ALA A 103 -3.93 -5.55 -3.12
C ALA A 103 -4.68 -5.55 -1.77
N THR A 104 -4.38 -4.57 -0.90
CA THR A 104 -5.06 -4.40 0.40
C THR A 104 -6.53 -4.06 0.22
N CYS A 105 -6.88 -3.21 -0.76
CA CYS A 105 -8.27 -2.88 -1.07
C CYS A 105 -9.03 -4.09 -1.62
N LEU A 106 -8.44 -4.89 -2.51
CA LEU A 106 -9.04 -6.14 -3.00
C LEU A 106 -9.29 -7.12 -1.84
N LEU A 107 -8.30 -7.30 -0.97
CA LEU A 107 -8.43 -8.18 0.19
C LEU A 107 -9.51 -7.69 1.16
N ALA A 108 -9.56 -6.38 1.42
CA ALA A 108 -10.58 -5.78 2.29
C ALA A 108 -12.00 -5.93 1.72
N ARG A 109 -12.16 -5.78 0.40
CA ARG A 109 -13.42 -6.04 -0.31
C ARG A 109 -13.87 -7.48 -0.12
N ASP A 110 -12.98 -8.43 -0.34
CA ASP A 110 -13.31 -9.85 -0.34
C ASP A 110 -13.58 -10.40 1.07
N ILE A 111 -12.91 -9.84 2.09
CA ILE A 111 -13.16 -10.18 3.51
C ILE A 111 -14.41 -9.44 4.03
N GLY A 112 -14.66 -8.19 3.62
CA GLY A 112 -15.81 -7.39 4.01
C GLY A 112 -15.76 -6.81 5.42
N GLU A 113 -14.57 -6.78 6.07
CA GLU A 113 -14.44 -6.26 7.45
C GLU A 113 -14.23 -4.74 7.50
N VAL A 114 -13.64 -4.15 6.47
CA VAL A 114 -13.31 -2.71 6.42
C VAL A 114 -13.79 -2.10 5.12
N ASN A 115 -14.62 -1.07 5.22
CA ASN A 115 -14.98 -0.23 4.09
C ASN A 115 -13.87 0.80 3.83
N ILE A 116 -13.36 0.83 2.60
CA ILE A 116 -12.37 1.79 2.15
C ILE A 116 -13.08 2.84 1.31
N ALA A 117 -13.13 4.09 1.79
CA ALA A 117 -13.80 5.18 1.10
C ALA A 117 -13.04 5.66 -0.14
N PHE A 118 -11.72 5.52 -0.15
CA PHE A 118 -10.88 5.99 -1.25
C PHE A 118 -9.55 5.26 -1.29
N GLN A 119 -9.06 4.95 -2.50
CA GLN A 119 -7.71 4.44 -2.73
C GLN A 119 -6.90 5.39 -3.61
N MET A 120 -5.61 5.54 -3.29
CA MET A 120 -4.69 6.41 -4.04
C MET A 120 -3.35 5.70 -4.32
N PRO A 121 -3.32 4.77 -5.28
CA PRO A 121 -2.07 4.15 -5.70
C PRO A 121 -1.29 5.10 -6.63
N LEU A 122 -0.11 5.54 -6.21
CA LEU A 122 0.76 6.40 -7.01
C LEU A 122 1.77 5.55 -7.79
N TYR A 123 1.82 5.71 -9.11
CA TYR A 123 2.71 4.95 -10.02
C TYR A 123 2.90 3.50 -9.60
N PRO A 124 1.81 2.74 -9.44
CA PRO A 124 1.81 1.48 -8.71
C PRO A 124 2.53 0.35 -9.48
N MET A 125 3.16 -0.55 -8.73
CA MET A 125 3.70 -1.80 -9.22
C MET A 125 2.60 -2.87 -9.21
N LEU A 126 1.92 -3.11 -10.35
CA LEU A 126 0.70 -3.92 -10.42
C LEU A 126 0.85 -5.26 -11.14
N ASP A 127 1.73 -5.34 -12.15
CA ASP A 127 1.79 -6.48 -13.06
C ASP A 127 3.17 -7.15 -13.01
N ASP A 128 3.18 -8.43 -12.62
CA ASP A 128 4.38 -9.26 -12.62
C ASP A 128 4.80 -9.72 -14.02
N ARG A 129 3.89 -9.60 -14.99
CA ARG A 129 4.16 -9.90 -16.39
C ARG A 129 4.89 -8.75 -17.07
N GLU A 130 5.65 -9.09 -18.07
CA GLU A 130 6.36 -8.08 -18.86
C GLU A 130 5.38 -7.27 -19.72
N THR A 131 5.34 -5.97 -19.49
CA THR A 131 4.55 -5.01 -20.26
C THR A 131 5.43 -4.24 -21.24
N ALA A 132 4.82 -3.51 -22.17
CA ALA A 132 5.57 -2.66 -23.11
C ALA A 132 6.46 -1.63 -22.39
N SER A 133 5.97 -1.05 -21.27
CA SER A 133 6.73 -0.07 -20.49
C SER A 133 7.83 -0.69 -19.61
N SER A 134 7.72 -1.94 -19.23
CA SER A 134 8.71 -2.63 -18.39
C SER A 134 9.78 -3.38 -19.19
N ARG A 135 9.51 -3.67 -20.48
CA ARG A 135 10.37 -4.50 -21.33
C ARG A 135 11.69 -3.84 -21.69
N ASP A 136 11.66 -2.56 -21.99
CA ASP A 136 12.81 -1.79 -22.49
C ASP A 136 12.96 -0.46 -21.74
N ASN A 137 13.10 -0.55 -20.43
CA ASN A 137 13.26 0.59 -19.54
C ASN A 137 14.70 0.66 -19.02
N HIS A 138 15.41 1.73 -19.36
CA HIS A 138 16.81 1.99 -18.97
C HIS A 138 16.95 3.11 -17.93
N ALA A 139 15.88 3.48 -17.23
CA ALA A 139 15.92 4.53 -16.21
C ALA A 139 16.92 4.21 -15.08
N PRO A 140 17.60 5.22 -14.51
CA PRO A 140 18.68 5.00 -13.54
C PRO A 140 18.24 4.30 -12.25
N VAL A 141 17.04 4.61 -11.73
CA VAL A 141 16.57 4.13 -10.43
C VAL A 141 15.78 2.83 -10.57
N TRP A 142 14.81 2.81 -11.50
CA TRP A 142 13.95 1.65 -11.74
C TRP A 142 13.95 1.31 -13.22
N ASN A 143 14.40 0.13 -13.56
CA ASN A 143 14.57 -0.31 -14.94
C ASN A 143 14.11 -1.77 -15.10
N THR A 144 14.15 -2.27 -16.34
CA THR A 144 13.75 -3.63 -16.70
C THR A 144 14.41 -4.70 -15.83
N ARG A 145 15.73 -4.59 -15.61
CA ARG A 145 16.49 -5.57 -14.83
C ARG A 145 16.05 -5.58 -13.36
N THR A 146 15.94 -4.40 -12.76
CA THR A 146 15.50 -4.23 -11.38
C THR A 146 14.07 -4.73 -11.21
N ASN A 147 13.17 -4.39 -12.15
CA ASN A 147 11.77 -4.82 -12.12
C ASN A 147 11.63 -6.34 -12.17
N ARG A 148 12.33 -7.00 -13.11
CA ARG A 148 12.34 -8.46 -13.22
C ARG A 148 12.88 -9.14 -11.95
N PHE A 149 13.97 -8.60 -11.39
CA PHE A 149 14.55 -9.11 -10.15
C PHE A 149 13.57 -8.97 -8.98
N ALA A 150 12.95 -7.80 -8.82
CA ALA A 150 12.03 -7.52 -7.73
C ALA A 150 10.82 -8.48 -7.75
N TRP A 151 10.14 -8.61 -8.88
CA TRP A 151 9.03 -9.56 -9.04
C TRP A 151 9.45 -11.00 -8.78
N LYS A 152 10.55 -11.45 -9.37
CA LYS A 152 11.07 -12.81 -9.15
C LYS A 152 11.35 -13.07 -7.67
N TYR A 153 11.95 -12.11 -6.98
CA TYR A 153 12.30 -12.26 -5.58
C TYR A 153 11.09 -12.19 -4.66
N TYR A 154 10.17 -11.28 -4.94
CA TYR A 154 8.91 -11.11 -4.21
C TYR A 154 8.03 -12.37 -4.26
N LEU A 155 7.92 -12.95 -5.45
CA LEU A 155 7.07 -14.12 -5.71
C LEU A 155 7.75 -15.47 -5.49
N ARG A 156 9.00 -15.50 -5.00
CA ARG A 156 9.77 -16.75 -4.89
C ARG A 156 9.11 -17.81 -4.00
N GLY A 157 8.29 -17.39 -3.06
CA GLY A 157 7.54 -18.28 -2.15
C GLY A 157 6.43 -19.08 -2.83
N LEU A 158 6.02 -18.67 -4.03
CA LEU A 158 4.94 -19.34 -4.78
C LEU A 158 5.41 -20.57 -5.56
N GLY A 159 6.71 -20.85 -5.61
CA GLY A 159 7.23 -22.08 -6.26
C GLY A 159 6.89 -22.22 -7.75
N GLY A 160 6.66 -21.09 -8.46
CA GLY A 160 6.33 -21.09 -9.88
C GLY A 160 4.82 -21.21 -10.19
N VAL A 161 3.98 -21.24 -9.17
CA VAL A 161 2.52 -21.14 -9.35
C VAL A 161 2.16 -19.72 -9.84
N THR A 162 1.12 -19.63 -10.67
CA THR A 162 0.60 -18.34 -11.14
C THR A 162 0.25 -17.43 -9.94
N PRO A 163 0.81 -16.23 -9.87
CA PRO A 163 0.52 -15.32 -8.77
C PRO A 163 -0.96 -14.96 -8.67
N PRO A 164 -1.54 -14.95 -7.46
CA PRO A 164 -2.90 -14.46 -7.25
C PRO A 164 -2.97 -12.94 -7.45
N SER A 165 -4.17 -12.40 -7.64
CA SER A 165 -4.41 -10.95 -7.77
C SER A 165 -3.94 -10.15 -6.55
N TYR A 166 -3.92 -10.75 -5.37
CA TYR A 166 -3.37 -10.13 -4.17
C TYR A 166 -1.84 -9.93 -4.21
N ALA A 167 -1.13 -10.72 -5.01
CA ALA A 167 0.31 -10.54 -5.23
C ALA A 167 0.60 -9.61 -6.41
N ALA A 168 -0.20 -9.69 -7.45
CA ALA A 168 -0.08 -8.92 -8.68
C ALA A 168 -1.47 -8.42 -9.11
N PRO A 169 -1.89 -7.24 -8.63
CA PRO A 169 -3.25 -6.75 -8.82
C PRO A 169 -3.75 -6.70 -10.26
N ALA A 170 -2.87 -6.48 -11.24
CA ALA A 170 -3.25 -6.50 -12.66
C ALA A 170 -3.74 -7.87 -13.16
N ARG A 171 -3.70 -8.91 -12.34
CA ARG A 171 -4.29 -10.23 -12.61
C ARG A 171 -5.74 -10.34 -12.17
N GLU A 172 -6.27 -9.33 -11.47
CA GLU A 172 -7.67 -9.32 -11.07
C GLU A 172 -8.58 -9.21 -12.30
N ALA A 173 -9.64 -9.99 -12.32
CA ALA A 173 -10.62 -10.00 -13.40
C ALA A 173 -11.80 -9.05 -13.13
N ASN A 174 -12.08 -8.77 -11.86
CA ASN A 174 -13.19 -7.93 -11.44
C ASN A 174 -12.77 -6.94 -10.35
N TYR A 175 -12.77 -5.67 -10.67
CA TYR A 175 -12.47 -4.58 -9.75
C TYR A 175 -13.72 -3.92 -9.15
N ALA A 176 -14.91 -4.45 -9.42
CA ALA A 176 -16.14 -3.93 -8.84
C ALA A 176 -16.22 -4.22 -7.33
N GLY A 177 -16.75 -3.27 -6.58
CA GLY A 177 -16.91 -3.38 -5.12
C GLY A 177 -16.24 -2.26 -4.36
#